data_bdc61d492bbbddbfdba3172ee9691a7b
#
_entry.id   bdc61d492bbbddbfdba3172ee9691a7b
#
_cell.length_a   1.000
_cell.length_b   1.000
_cell.length_c   1.000
_cell.angle_alpha   90.00
_cell.angle_beta   90.00
_cell.angle_gamma   90.00
#
_symmetry.space_group_name_H-M   'P 1'
#
loop_
_entity.id
_entity.type
_entity.pdbx_description
1 polymer ?
#
loop_
_entity_poly.entity_id
_entity_poly.type
_entity_poly.pdbx_seq_one_letter_code
_entity_poly.pdbx_strand_id
1 'polypeptide(L)'
;MEFTYENRKEIENQYIHDSKFTGFEYDYDKREIRIFCDNYYPNERNRLFFRNVIFCEMQSCEFWGMGNAVHGIWIEENTKQIQDLMKKFEEGKQPDDICRLVNGTKYLEIGLLLNSGDTMLIICESLCWEQEKLS
;
A
#
# COMPACT_ATOMS: atom_id res chain seq x y z
N MET A 1 3.26 13.06 5.26
CA MET A 1 3.45 12.35 6.53
C MET A 1 3.96 10.94 6.27
N GLU A 2 4.93 10.51 7.01
CA GLU A 2 5.52 9.19 6.84
C GLU A 2 5.03 8.23 7.92
N PHE A 3 4.64 7.03 7.48
CA PHE A 3 4.21 5.95 8.36
C PHE A 3 5.21 4.79 8.25
N THR A 4 5.62 4.29 9.41
CA THR A 4 6.45 3.10 9.55
C THR A 4 5.72 2.11 10.45
N TYR A 5 6.32 0.96 10.70
CA TYR A 5 5.74 -0.01 11.63
C TYR A 5 5.42 0.60 12.99
N GLU A 6 6.25 1.54 13.48
CA GLU A 6 6.11 2.11 14.82
C GLU A 6 4.83 2.94 14.99
N ASN A 7 4.45 3.70 13.95
CA ASN A 7 3.23 4.53 13.99
C ASN A 7 2.13 4.04 13.04
N ARG A 8 2.18 2.78 12.65
CA ARG A 8 1.29 2.22 11.62
C ARG A 8 -0.19 2.42 11.90
N LYS A 9 -0.60 2.41 13.16
CA LYS A 9 -2.02 2.56 13.52
C LYS A 9 -2.57 3.93 13.19
N GLU A 10 -1.71 4.93 13.08
CA GLU A 10 -2.12 6.29 12.74
C GLU A 10 -2.60 6.41 11.28
N ILE A 11 -2.29 5.44 10.43
CA ILE A 11 -2.78 5.41 9.05
C ILE A 11 -4.30 5.43 9.00
N GLU A 12 -4.95 4.75 9.94
CA GLU A 12 -6.41 4.66 9.99
C GLU A 12 -7.08 5.99 10.32
N ASN A 13 -6.32 6.97 10.82
CA ASN A 13 -6.82 8.31 11.09
C ASN A 13 -6.84 9.20 9.84
N GLN A 14 -6.24 8.75 8.74
CA GLN A 14 -6.24 9.49 7.49
C GLN A 14 -7.56 9.28 6.74
N TYR A 15 -8.07 10.37 6.17
CA TYR A 15 -9.33 10.31 5.43
C TYR A 15 -9.08 9.94 3.97
N ILE A 16 -9.66 8.83 3.54
CA ILE A 16 -9.56 8.36 2.16
C ILE A 16 -10.88 7.74 1.67
N HIS A 17 -11.84 7.56 2.55
CA HIS A 17 -13.15 6.97 2.20
C HIS A 17 -13.83 7.76 1.09
N ASP A 18 -14.33 7.06 0.07
CA ASP A 18 -14.93 7.62 -1.15
C ASP A 18 -13.98 8.46 -2.00
N SER A 19 -12.69 8.40 -1.74
CA SER A 19 -11.69 9.02 -2.59
C SER A 19 -11.66 8.34 -3.95
N LYS A 20 -11.76 9.12 -5.01
CA LYS A 20 -11.74 8.60 -6.37
C LYS A 20 -10.36 8.03 -6.67
N PHE A 21 -10.31 6.75 -7.04
CA PHE A 21 -9.07 6.10 -7.45
C PHE A 21 -8.68 6.58 -8.84
N THR A 22 -7.53 7.22 -8.99
CA THR A 22 -7.10 7.83 -10.25
C THR A 22 -5.89 7.18 -10.88
N GLY A 23 -5.10 6.44 -10.13
CA GLY A 23 -3.93 5.80 -10.74
C GLY A 23 -3.18 4.86 -9.82
N PHE A 24 -2.43 3.99 -10.46
CA PHE A 24 -1.56 3.01 -9.80
C PHE A 24 -0.31 2.86 -10.65
N GLU A 25 0.85 2.90 -10.00
CA GLU A 25 2.14 2.67 -10.64
C GLU A 25 3.00 1.75 -9.77
N TYR A 26 3.75 0.84 -10.41
CA TYR A 26 4.76 0.04 -9.75
C TYR A 26 6.11 0.32 -10.39
N ASP A 27 7.04 0.89 -9.63
CA ASP A 27 8.40 1.15 -10.07
C ASP A 27 9.30 0.00 -9.60
N TYR A 28 9.71 -0.85 -10.52
CA TYR A 28 10.52 -2.03 -10.22
C TYR A 28 11.89 -1.67 -9.63
N ASP A 29 12.54 -0.69 -10.21
CA ASP A 29 13.91 -0.34 -9.80
C ASP A 29 13.94 0.18 -8.37
N LYS A 30 12.94 0.96 -7.99
CA LYS A 30 12.82 1.53 -6.65
C LYS A 30 12.02 0.66 -5.70
N ARG A 31 11.35 -0.37 -6.19
CA ARG A 31 10.38 -1.17 -5.43
C ARG A 31 9.37 -0.29 -4.70
N GLU A 32 8.83 0.66 -5.45
CA GLU A 32 7.88 1.63 -4.94
C GLU A 32 6.56 1.49 -5.66
N ILE A 33 5.48 1.44 -4.88
CA ILE A 33 4.12 1.50 -5.41
C ILE A 33 3.58 2.89 -5.12
N ARG A 34 2.98 3.50 -6.14
CA ARG A 34 2.34 4.80 -6.03
C ARG A 34 0.87 4.66 -6.32
N ILE A 35 0.04 5.17 -5.44
CA ILE A 35 -1.41 5.20 -5.59
C ILE A 35 -1.86 6.65 -5.50
N PHE A 36 -2.75 7.03 -6.43
CA PHE A 36 -3.29 8.37 -6.51
C PHE A 36 -4.79 8.33 -6.34
N CYS A 37 -5.31 9.16 -5.42
CA CYS A 37 -6.73 9.24 -5.13
C CYS A 37 -7.12 10.70 -4.87
N ASP A 38 -8.29 11.10 -5.34
CA ASP A 38 -8.79 12.45 -5.12
C ASP A 38 -10.02 12.44 -4.22
N ASN A 39 -9.94 13.18 -3.10
CA ASN A 39 -11.06 13.42 -2.22
C ASN A 39 -11.96 14.52 -2.81
N TYR A 40 -13.27 14.39 -2.64
CA TYR A 40 -14.21 15.44 -3.06
C TYR A 40 -14.39 16.52 -1.99
N TYR A 41 -14.48 16.11 -0.73
CA TYR A 41 -14.71 16.99 0.40
C TYR A 41 -13.84 16.57 1.58
N PRO A 42 -12.78 17.31 1.95
CA PRO A 42 -12.24 18.45 1.20
C PRO A 42 -11.67 18.04 -0.13
N ASN A 43 -11.62 18.95 -1.08
CA ASN A 43 -11.06 18.69 -2.41
C ASN A 43 -9.54 18.61 -2.31
N GLU A 44 -9.03 17.39 -2.22
CA GLU A 44 -7.62 17.13 -2.00
C GLU A 44 -7.15 15.95 -2.86
N ARG A 45 -5.93 16.05 -3.35
CA ARG A 45 -5.25 14.91 -4.00
C ARG A 45 -4.40 14.19 -2.98
N ASN A 46 -4.59 12.88 -2.92
CA ASN A 46 -3.77 11.99 -2.11
C ASN A 46 -2.76 11.29 -2.99
N ARG A 47 -1.50 11.31 -2.55
CA ARG A 47 -0.41 10.55 -3.16
C ARG A 47 0.15 9.62 -2.09
N LEU A 48 0.01 8.33 -2.32
CA LEU A 48 0.48 7.29 -1.41
C LEU A 48 1.69 6.61 -2.05
N PHE A 49 2.85 6.75 -1.42
CA PHE A 49 4.09 6.15 -1.88
C PHE A 49 4.49 5.04 -0.91
N PHE A 50 4.28 3.80 -1.33
CA PHE A 50 4.69 2.62 -0.56
C PHE A 50 6.11 2.27 -0.95
N ARG A 51 7.04 2.33 0.00
CA ARG A 51 8.48 2.21 -0.24
C ARG A 51 9.03 0.89 0.28
N ASN A 52 10.03 0.37 -0.44
CA ASN A 52 10.63 -0.93 -0.17
C ASN A 52 9.56 -2.02 -0.07
N VAL A 53 8.76 -2.11 -1.12
CA VAL A 53 7.69 -3.09 -1.24
C VAL A 53 8.30 -4.47 -1.41
N ILE A 54 7.88 -5.42 -0.58
CA ILE A 54 8.32 -6.81 -0.67
C ILE A 54 7.21 -7.75 -1.13
N PHE A 55 5.97 -7.27 -1.12
CA PHE A 55 4.82 -8.06 -1.56
C PHE A 55 3.69 -7.15 -1.98
N CYS A 56 3.02 -7.50 -3.06
CA CYS A 56 1.80 -6.84 -3.49
C CYS A 56 0.87 -7.89 -4.09
N GLU A 57 -0.35 -7.93 -3.57
CA GLU A 57 -1.41 -8.75 -4.14
C GLU A 57 -2.57 -7.84 -4.48
N MET A 58 -3.08 -7.99 -5.70
CA MET A 58 -4.23 -7.24 -6.19
C MET A 58 -5.21 -8.24 -6.76
N GLN A 59 -6.41 -8.30 -6.20
CA GLN A 59 -7.47 -9.12 -6.72
C GLN A 59 -8.03 -8.49 -7.99
N SER A 60 -8.72 -9.28 -8.78
CA SER A 60 -9.12 -8.95 -10.14
C SER A 60 -9.54 -7.49 -10.34
N CYS A 61 -9.04 -6.88 -11.39
CA CYS A 61 -9.37 -5.50 -11.75
C CYS A 61 -10.62 -5.44 -12.65
N GLU A 62 -11.65 -6.19 -12.29
CA GLU A 62 -12.88 -6.25 -13.06
C GLU A 62 -13.67 -4.95 -12.95
N PHE A 63 -14.08 -4.42 -14.09
CA PHE A 63 -14.89 -3.21 -14.19
C PHE A 63 -14.23 -1.96 -13.58
N TRP A 64 -12.91 -1.94 -13.52
CA TRP A 64 -12.18 -0.75 -13.10
C TRP A 64 -12.32 0.33 -14.17
N GLY A 65 -12.47 1.55 -13.71
CA GLY A 65 -12.57 2.70 -14.58
C GLY A 65 -12.99 3.92 -13.81
N MET A 66 -13.43 4.92 -14.55
CA MET A 66 -13.89 6.19 -13.98
C MET A 66 -15.01 5.94 -12.97
N GLY A 67 -14.85 6.45 -11.77
CA GLY A 67 -15.84 6.31 -10.70
C GLY A 67 -15.49 5.23 -9.67
N ASN A 68 -14.46 4.42 -9.89
CA ASN A 68 -13.99 3.53 -8.83
C ASN A 68 -13.37 4.35 -7.72
N ALA A 69 -13.69 4.03 -6.49
CA ALA A 69 -13.26 4.80 -5.33
C ALA A 69 -12.72 3.88 -4.24
N VAL A 70 -11.91 4.45 -3.36
CA VAL A 70 -11.39 3.75 -2.19
C VAL A 70 -12.50 3.69 -1.15
N HIS A 71 -12.90 2.48 -0.75
CA HIS A 71 -13.85 2.29 0.34
C HIS A 71 -13.17 2.45 1.68
N GLY A 72 -11.96 1.95 1.83
CA GLY A 72 -11.21 2.06 3.07
C GLY A 72 -9.78 1.61 2.95
N ILE A 73 -8.99 2.02 3.93
CA ILE A 73 -7.62 1.57 4.12
C ILE A 73 -7.49 1.09 5.57
N TRP A 74 -6.78 0.00 5.77
CA TRP A 74 -6.56 -0.53 7.11
C TRP A 74 -5.18 -1.16 7.24
N ILE A 75 -4.74 -1.27 8.49
CA ILE A 75 -3.54 -2.02 8.81
C ILE A 75 -3.96 -3.46 9.07
N GLU A 76 -3.35 -4.37 8.32
CA GLU A 76 -3.57 -5.80 8.51
C GLU A 76 -2.79 -6.27 9.72
N GLU A 77 -3.46 -6.90 10.67
CA GLU A 77 -2.82 -7.42 11.86
C GLU A 77 -2.33 -8.87 11.71
N ASN A 78 -2.80 -9.53 10.68
CA ASN A 78 -2.38 -10.91 10.41
C ASN A 78 -1.00 -10.90 9.77
N THR A 79 0.02 -11.15 10.57
CA THR A 79 1.41 -11.18 10.13
C THR A 79 1.82 -12.48 9.46
N LYS A 80 0.89 -13.40 9.20
CA LYS A 80 1.21 -14.68 8.58
C LYS A 80 1.91 -14.50 7.23
N GLN A 81 1.44 -13.56 6.42
CA GLN A 81 2.03 -13.28 5.12
C GLN A 81 3.49 -12.82 5.27
N ILE A 82 3.74 -11.94 6.22
CA ILE A 82 5.10 -11.47 6.51
C ILE A 82 5.96 -12.65 7.00
N GLN A 83 5.44 -13.45 7.90
CA GLN A 83 6.16 -14.62 8.43
C GLN A 83 6.51 -15.60 7.31
N ASP A 84 5.59 -15.86 6.40
CA ASP A 84 5.83 -16.76 5.27
C ASP A 84 6.91 -16.20 4.33
N LEU A 85 6.91 -14.89 4.10
CA LEU A 85 7.94 -14.23 3.30
C LEU A 85 9.33 -14.31 3.96
N MET A 86 9.37 -14.07 5.27
CA MET A 86 10.62 -14.17 6.03
C MET A 86 11.16 -15.59 6.01
N LYS A 87 10.29 -16.57 6.11
CA LYS A 87 10.67 -17.98 6.04
C LYS A 87 11.26 -18.34 4.67
N LYS A 88 10.66 -17.85 3.59
CA LYS A 88 11.19 -18.04 2.24
C LYS A 88 12.57 -17.43 2.10
N PHE A 89 12.78 -16.26 2.67
CA PHE A 89 14.08 -15.59 2.67
C PHE A 89 15.13 -16.41 3.42
N GLU A 90 14.81 -16.87 4.65
CA GLU A 90 15.73 -17.69 5.46
C GLU A 90 16.08 -19.01 4.81
N GLU A 91 15.15 -19.61 4.08
CA GLU A 91 15.38 -20.86 3.35
C GLU A 91 16.13 -20.67 2.03
N GLY A 92 16.48 -19.44 1.68
CA GLY A 92 17.18 -19.12 0.44
C GLY A 92 16.36 -19.39 -0.82
N LYS A 93 15.03 -19.45 -0.71
CA LYS A 93 14.14 -19.70 -1.85
C LYS A 93 13.90 -18.47 -2.71
N GLN A 94 14.41 -17.34 -2.28
CA GLN A 94 14.29 -16.08 -2.97
C GLN A 94 15.60 -15.79 -3.70
N PRO A 95 15.57 -15.45 -5.00
CA PRO A 95 16.77 -15.02 -5.70
C PRO A 95 17.40 -13.79 -5.06
N ASP A 96 18.69 -13.82 -4.78
CA ASP A 96 19.41 -12.77 -4.06
C ASP A 96 19.38 -11.42 -4.76
N ASP A 97 19.22 -11.42 -6.07
CA ASP A 97 19.24 -10.21 -6.90
C ASP A 97 17.86 -9.55 -7.04
N ILE A 98 16.77 -10.20 -6.60
CA ILE A 98 15.43 -9.67 -6.77
C ILE A 98 15.01 -8.80 -5.58
N CYS A 99 15.23 -9.29 -4.37
CA CYS A 99 14.83 -8.54 -3.18
C CYS A 99 15.78 -8.85 -2.02
N ARG A 100 16.38 -7.81 -1.47
CA ARG A 100 17.21 -7.97 -0.28
C ARG A 100 16.43 -7.52 0.93
N LEU A 101 16.07 -8.49 1.78
CA LEU A 101 15.48 -8.20 3.06
C LEU A 101 16.61 -7.95 4.06
N VAL A 102 16.47 -6.86 4.82
CA VAL A 102 17.42 -6.52 5.87
C VAL A 102 16.93 -7.14 7.17
N ASN A 103 17.79 -7.90 7.84
CA ASN A 103 17.46 -8.49 9.14
C ASN A 103 17.05 -7.40 10.13
N GLY A 104 15.96 -7.63 10.84
CA GLY A 104 15.45 -6.71 11.84
C GLY A 104 14.53 -5.62 11.31
N THR A 105 14.35 -5.52 9.99
CA THR A 105 13.39 -4.59 9.41
C THR A 105 11.97 -5.06 9.73
N LYS A 106 11.15 -4.14 10.24
CA LYS A 106 9.73 -4.39 10.49
C LYS A 106 8.93 -3.80 9.34
N TYR A 107 8.05 -4.60 8.78
CA TYR A 107 7.26 -4.23 7.62
C TYR A 107 5.83 -3.89 8.00
N LEU A 108 5.24 -2.97 7.22
CA LEU A 108 3.83 -2.64 7.26
C LEU A 108 3.05 -3.60 6.37
N GLU A 109 1.91 -4.05 6.85
CA GLU A 109 0.96 -4.83 6.07
C GLU A 109 -0.32 -4.00 5.94
N ILE A 110 -0.56 -3.48 4.74
CA ILE A 110 -1.62 -2.50 4.49
C ILE A 110 -2.61 -3.07 3.49
N GLY A 111 -3.89 -3.01 3.85
CA GLY A 111 -4.97 -3.40 2.97
C GLY A 111 -5.76 -2.20 2.47
N LEU A 112 -6.17 -2.26 1.21
CA LEU A 112 -7.06 -1.30 0.58
C LEU A 112 -8.26 -2.04 0.00
N LEU A 113 -9.47 -1.53 0.26
CA LEU A 113 -10.68 -2.02 -0.36
C LEU A 113 -11.23 -0.94 -1.29
N LEU A 114 -11.53 -1.33 -2.51
CA LEU A 114 -12.15 -0.45 -3.50
C LEU A 114 -13.66 -0.73 -3.58
N ASN A 115 -14.42 0.26 -4.06
CA ASN A 115 -15.87 0.12 -4.20
C ASN A 115 -16.27 -0.98 -5.19
N SER A 116 -15.39 -1.34 -6.12
CA SER A 116 -15.59 -2.48 -7.03
C SER A 116 -15.58 -3.84 -6.31
N GLY A 117 -15.22 -3.87 -5.01
CA GLY A 117 -15.05 -5.10 -4.26
C GLY A 117 -13.64 -5.67 -4.29
N ASP A 118 -12.76 -5.10 -5.09
CA ASP A 118 -11.38 -5.54 -5.17
C ASP A 118 -10.59 -5.11 -3.96
N THR A 119 -9.62 -5.93 -3.57
CA THR A 119 -8.72 -5.63 -2.46
C THR A 119 -7.28 -5.61 -2.94
N MET A 120 -6.49 -4.76 -2.31
CA MET A 120 -5.04 -4.71 -2.50
C MET A 120 -4.38 -4.94 -1.16
N LEU A 121 -3.36 -5.81 -1.14
CA LEU A 121 -2.53 -6.00 0.03
C LEU A 121 -1.10 -5.65 -0.34
N ILE A 122 -0.52 -4.73 0.43
CA ILE A 122 0.85 -4.24 0.19
C ILE A 122 1.65 -4.43 1.47
N ILE A 123 2.80 -5.08 1.35
CA ILE A 123 3.75 -5.21 2.44
C ILE A 123 5.00 -4.42 2.07
N CYS A 124 5.32 -3.44 2.90
CA CYS A 124 6.39 -2.48 2.62
C CYS A 124 7.05 -2.00 3.92
N GLU A 125 8.18 -1.31 3.78
CA GLU A 125 8.87 -0.75 4.93
C GLU A 125 8.22 0.55 5.42
N SER A 126 7.77 1.41 4.50
CA SER A 126 7.16 2.68 4.85
C SER A 126 6.14 3.13 3.83
N LEU A 127 5.23 3.99 4.29
CA LEU A 127 4.25 4.68 3.45
C LEU A 127 4.41 6.18 3.67
N CYS A 128 4.68 6.90 2.59
CA CYS A 128 4.65 8.35 2.59
C CYS A 128 3.32 8.81 1.98
N TRP A 129 2.51 9.50 2.75
CA TRP A 129 1.18 9.98 2.35
C TRP A 129 1.19 11.49 2.27
N GLU A 130 1.07 12.00 1.07
CA GLU A 130 1.01 13.42 0.80
C GLU A 130 -0.40 13.83 0.41
N GLN A 131 -0.87 14.97 0.95
CA GLN A 131 -2.16 15.54 0.60
C GLN A 131 -1.94 16.94 0.07
N GLU A 132 -2.53 17.22 -1.08
CA GLU A 132 -2.46 18.52 -1.75
C GLU A 132 -3.88 19.05 -1.95
N LYS A 133 -4.13 20.26 -1.47
CA LYS A 133 -5.42 20.91 -1.70
C LYS A 133 -5.55 21.29 -3.16
N LEU A 134 -6.67 20.91 -3.75
CA LEU A 134 -7.04 21.32 -5.10
C LEU A 134 -7.98 22.53 -4.98
N SER A 135 -7.60 23.60 -5.60
CA SER A 135 -8.39 24.83 -5.56
C SER A 135 -9.61 24.77 -6.47
#